data_4446ab93ba1367aaf679ea62f13cb29f
#
_entry.id   4446ab93ba1367aaf679ea62f13cb29f
#
_cell.length_a   1.000
_cell.length_b   1.000
_cell.length_c   1.000
_cell.angle_alpha   90.00
_cell.angle_beta   90.00
_cell.angle_gamma   90.00
#
_symmetry.space_group_name_H-M   'P 1'
#
loop_
_entity.id
_entity.type
_entity.pdbx_description
1 polymer ?
#
loop_
_entity_poly.entity_id
_entity_poly.type
_entity_poly.pdbx_seq_one_letter_code
_entity_poly.pdbx_strand_id
1 'polypeptide(L)'
;MAIKKMVDLDLKGKRVLIRADLNVPIKDGKITSDKRIVSSLPAVKLALEKGAKVMITSHLGRPTEGEFAEEFSLKVVADYIGTLLPGVNVRLERDYLNGCDVKEGEVVVLENCRFNKGEKKNDPELAKKYAALCDVFVMDAFGTAHRAQGTTYGVAEYAPVACAGPLLSAELEALGKVMDNPQKPMVAIVGGSKVSTKLTVLESLSKICDLLIVGGGIANTFIAAAGHKVGKSLYEPDLIPEAQKLASMVKLPEFVDVVVGKAFDEKTPAVTKNIDEVEDDDMIFDLGPKTMANINAVIRGAKTIMWNGPVGVFEFDQFASGTKSMALAIADSDGFSVAGGGDTISSIQKFNVQDRISYISTGGGAFLEFVEGKKLPAVEILERRGAE
;
A
#
# COMPACT_ATOMS: atom_id res chain seq x y z
N MET A 1 1.95 -18.59 10.94
CA MET A 1 1.98 -18.43 12.41
C MET A 1 0.88 -17.46 12.84
N ALA A 2 0.28 -17.72 14.01
CA ALA A 2 -0.82 -16.92 14.46
C ALA A 2 -0.34 -15.60 15.07
N ILE A 3 -0.83 -14.49 14.52
CA ILE A 3 -0.72 -13.16 15.13
C ILE A 3 -1.92 -12.98 16.04
N LYS A 4 -1.70 -12.52 17.27
CA LYS A 4 -2.81 -12.16 18.17
C LYS A 4 -3.60 -11.01 17.56
N LYS A 5 -4.91 -11.12 17.56
CA LYS A 5 -5.80 -10.08 17.02
C LYS A 5 -6.46 -9.33 18.16
N MET A 6 -6.48 -8.00 18.04
CA MET A 6 -7.12 -7.12 19.02
C MET A 6 -8.57 -7.52 19.29
N VAL A 7 -9.31 -7.94 18.28
CA VAL A 7 -10.71 -8.31 18.38
C VAL A 7 -10.95 -9.49 19.34
N ASP A 8 -9.97 -10.37 19.49
CA ASP A 8 -10.06 -11.59 20.31
C ASP A 8 -9.61 -11.38 21.77
N LEU A 9 -9.11 -10.20 22.11
CA LEU A 9 -8.55 -9.92 23.42
C LEU A 9 -9.58 -9.25 24.36
N ASP A 10 -9.47 -9.55 25.65
CA ASP A 10 -10.16 -8.80 26.70
C ASP A 10 -9.36 -7.53 27.00
N LEU A 11 -9.96 -6.38 26.72
CA LEU A 11 -9.31 -5.07 26.88
C LEU A 11 -9.92 -4.25 28.01
N LYS A 12 -10.89 -4.79 28.74
CA LYS A 12 -11.61 -4.04 29.78
C LYS A 12 -10.65 -3.55 30.86
N GLY A 13 -10.65 -2.24 31.08
CA GLY A 13 -9.82 -1.58 32.07
C GLY A 13 -8.33 -1.54 31.73
N LYS A 14 -7.93 -2.07 30.59
CA LYS A 14 -6.52 -2.12 30.19
C LYS A 14 -6.10 -0.87 29.45
N ARG A 15 -4.83 -0.50 29.65
CA ARG A 15 -4.19 0.58 28.90
C ARG A 15 -3.79 0.04 27.54
N VAL A 16 -4.42 0.56 26.49
CA VAL A 16 -4.21 0.10 25.12
C VAL A 16 -3.52 1.21 24.33
N LEU A 17 -2.36 0.91 23.78
CA LEU A 17 -1.62 1.82 22.91
C LEU A 17 -1.75 1.34 21.47
N ILE A 18 -2.41 2.15 20.63
CA ILE A 18 -2.65 1.85 19.22
C ILE A 18 -1.64 2.64 18.37
N ARG A 19 -0.81 1.92 17.60
CA ARG A 19 0.00 2.56 16.56
C ARG A 19 -0.86 2.70 15.31
N ALA A 20 -1.36 3.89 15.11
CA ALA A 20 -2.15 4.25 13.93
C ALA A 20 -1.29 4.99 12.90
N ASP A 21 -1.80 5.17 11.70
CA ASP A 21 -1.24 6.06 10.69
C ASP A 21 -2.10 7.32 10.60
N LEU A 22 -1.66 8.36 11.30
CA LEU A 22 -2.29 9.67 11.31
C LEU A 22 -1.48 10.70 10.51
N ASN A 23 -0.57 10.23 9.66
CA ASN A 23 0.24 11.09 8.81
C ASN A 23 -0.59 11.59 7.62
N VAL A 24 -1.40 12.61 7.88
CA VAL A 24 -2.30 13.21 6.90
C VAL A 24 -1.75 14.51 6.34
N PRO A 25 -2.13 14.89 5.12
CA PRO A 25 -1.73 16.17 4.58
C PRO A 25 -2.45 17.32 5.30
N ILE A 26 -1.68 18.31 5.71
CA ILE A 26 -2.17 19.53 6.37
C ILE A 26 -1.69 20.73 5.57
N LYS A 27 -2.63 21.60 5.22
CA LYS A 27 -2.35 22.87 4.53
C LYS A 27 -3.04 24.01 5.27
N ASP A 28 -2.28 25.04 5.60
CA ASP A 28 -2.76 26.22 6.34
C ASP A 28 -3.50 25.83 7.63
N GLY A 29 -2.94 24.86 8.37
CA GLY A 29 -3.51 24.37 9.62
C GLY A 29 -4.77 23.51 9.48
N LYS A 30 -5.13 23.12 8.26
CA LYS A 30 -6.32 22.30 7.99
C LYS A 30 -5.95 20.99 7.33
N ILE A 31 -6.63 19.91 7.76
CA ILE A 31 -6.49 18.59 7.17
C ILE A 31 -7.18 18.60 5.80
N THR A 32 -6.42 18.29 4.74
CA THR A 32 -6.94 18.26 3.36
C THR A 32 -7.44 16.89 2.92
N SER A 33 -7.06 15.84 3.63
CA SER A 33 -7.59 14.47 3.44
C SER A 33 -7.59 13.76 4.78
N ASP A 34 -8.73 13.24 5.18
CA ASP A 34 -8.91 12.53 6.46
C ASP A 34 -8.92 11.01 6.32
N LYS A 35 -8.62 10.48 5.14
CA LYS A 35 -8.74 9.04 4.84
C LYS A 35 -8.03 8.16 5.86
N ARG A 36 -6.79 8.49 6.21
CA ARG A 36 -6.00 7.72 7.18
C ARG A 36 -6.58 7.80 8.58
N ILE A 37 -7.10 8.95 8.96
CA ILE A 37 -7.76 9.13 10.26
C ILE A 37 -9.01 8.24 10.32
N VAL A 38 -9.87 8.32 9.32
CA VAL A 38 -11.11 7.52 9.25
C VAL A 38 -10.79 6.03 9.25
N SER A 39 -9.76 5.60 8.53
CA SER A 39 -9.32 4.20 8.50
C SER A 39 -8.78 3.70 9.84
N SER A 40 -8.32 4.60 10.71
CA SER A 40 -7.81 4.29 12.05
C SER A 40 -8.91 4.19 13.10
N LEU A 41 -10.10 4.72 12.83
CA LEU A 41 -11.19 4.76 13.82
C LEU A 41 -11.74 3.39 14.24
N PRO A 42 -11.83 2.37 13.35
CA PRO A 42 -12.32 1.06 13.79
C PRO A 42 -11.55 0.46 14.97
N ALA A 43 -10.23 0.60 15.00
CA ALA A 43 -9.41 0.14 16.13
C ALA A 43 -9.75 0.93 17.42
N VAL A 44 -9.85 2.25 17.29
CA VAL A 44 -10.19 3.13 18.44
C VAL A 44 -11.57 2.81 19.00
N LYS A 45 -12.55 2.69 18.12
CA LYS A 45 -13.94 2.36 18.52
C LYS A 45 -14.02 0.99 19.16
N LEU A 46 -13.31 0.00 18.61
CA LEU A 46 -13.27 -1.35 19.19
C LEU A 46 -12.69 -1.34 20.62
N ALA A 47 -11.61 -0.60 20.83
CA ALA A 47 -11.00 -0.46 22.15
C ALA A 47 -11.97 0.21 23.14
N LEU A 48 -12.66 1.26 22.71
CA LEU A 48 -13.66 1.95 23.53
C LEU A 48 -14.84 1.03 23.87
N GLU A 49 -15.36 0.29 22.91
CA GLU A 49 -16.45 -0.67 23.12
C GLU A 49 -16.06 -1.76 24.11
N LYS A 50 -14.80 -2.16 24.14
CA LYS A 50 -14.28 -3.16 25.07
C LYS A 50 -13.93 -2.59 26.44
N GLY A 51 -14.15 -1.31 26.69
CA GLY A 51 -13.92 -0.68 27.99
C GLY A 51 -12.46 -0.36 28.29
N ALA A 52 -11.64 -0.15 27.27
CA ALA A 52 -10.22 0.14 27.40
C ALA A 52 -9.94 1.61 27.72
N LYS A 53 -8.74 1.84 28.23
CA LYS A 53 -8.10 3.16 28.34
C LYS A 53 -7.24 3.34 27.08
N VAL A 54 -7.62 4.27 26.19
CA VAL A 54 -7.08 4.32 24.81
C VAL A 54 -6.04 5.41 24.63
N MET A 55 -4.87 5.03 24.16
CA MET A 55 -3.82 5.94 23.68
C MET A 55 -3.56 5.64 22.22
N ILE A 56 -3.30 6.69 21.43
CA ILE A 56 -2.94 6.58 20.03
C ILE A 56 -1.58 7.21 19.79
N THR A 57 -0.68 6.51 19.12
CA THR A 57 0.61 7.04 18.69
C THR A 57 0.71 7.01 17.18
N SER A 58 1.35 8.03 16.61
CA SER A 58 1.63 8.14 15.18
C SER A 58 2.75 9.14 14.94
N HIS A 59 3.34 9.05 13.76
CA HIS A 59 4.17 10.12 13.23
C HIS A 59 3.32 11.07 12.38
N LEU A 60 3.83 12.27 12.18
CA LEU A 60 3.29 13.28 11.26
C LEU A 60 4.47 14.01 10.61
N GLY A 61 4.57 13.92 9.28
CA GLY A 61 5.63 14.57 8.54
C GLY A 61 7.04 14.05 8.88
N ARG A 62 8.01 14.92 8.70
CA ARG A 62 9.45 14.61 8.91
C ARG A 62 10.13 15.66 9.79
N PRO A 63 9.76 15.75 11.08
CA PRO A 63 10.41 16.67 11.99
C PRO A 63 11.83 16.21 12.32
N THR A 64 12.60 17.12 12.89
CA THR A 64 13.89 16.78 13.50
C THR A 64 13.65 16.13 14.85
N GLU A 65 14.20 14.92 15.08
CA GLU A 65 14.08 14.23 16.36
C GLU A 65 14.70 15.06 17.51
N GLY A 66 14.02 15.11 18.62
CA GLY A 66 14.43 15.88 19.80
C GLY A 66 13.99 17.33 19.79
N GLU A 67 13.32 17.79 18.72
CA GLU A 67 12.87 19.17 18.58
C GLU A 67 11.39 19.24 18.32
N PHE A 68 10.66 19.99 19.15
CA PHE A 68 9.24 20.27 18.90
C PHE A 68 9.12 21.30 17.78
N ALA A 69 8.18 21.06 16.86
CA ALA A 69 7.81 22.01 15.82
C ALA A 69 6.28 22.00 15.67
N GLU A 70 5.68 23.17 15.77
CA GLU A 70 4.21 23.32 15.74
C GLU A 70 3.57 22.75 14.46
N GLU A 71 4.24 22.89 13.33
CA GLU A 71 3.77 22.38 12.05
C GLU A 71 3.61 20.85 12.00
N PHE A 72 4.35 20.14 12.86
CA PHE A 72 4.33 18.67 12.96
C PHE A 72 3.59 18.17 14.20
N SER A 73 2.92 19.06 14.94
CA SER A 73 2.12 18.66 16.09
C SER A 73 0.86 17.92 15.66
N LEU A 74 0.51 16.86 16.38
CA LEU A 74 -0.73 16.13 16.20
C LEU A 74 -1.96 16.81 16.82
N LYS A 75 -1.84 18.05 17.31
CA LYS A 75 -2.95 18.78 17.93
C LYS A 75 -4.14 18.91 16.96
N VAL A 76 -3.89 19.28 15.72
CA VAL A 76 -4.93 19.42 14.68
C VAL A 76 -5.63 18.06 14.45
N VAL A 77 -4.87 16.98 14.44
CA VAL A 77 -5.40 15.62 14.25
C VAL A 77 -6.22 15.20 15.46
N ALA A 78 -5.74 15.45 16.68
CA ALA A 78 -6.47 15.12 17.90
C ALA A 78 -7.81 15.85 17.97
N ASP A 79 -7.83 17.15 17.65
CA ASP A 79 -9.06 17.94 17.60
C ASP A 79 -10.04 17.39 16.54
N TYR A 80 -9.52 16.99 15.39
CA TYR A 80 -10.33 16.38 14.32
C TYR A 80 -10.95 15.04 14.75
N ILE A 81 -10.16 14.18 15.39
CA ILE A 81 -10.65 12.90 15.92
C ILE A 81 -11.78 13.16 16.92
N GLY A 82 -11.65 14.20 17.75
CA GLY A 82 -12.71 14.60 18.68
C GLY A 82 -14.04 14.91 18.00
N THR A 83 -14.01 15.47 16.80
CA THR A 83 -15.24 15.73 16.02
C THR A 83 -15.88 14.46 15.47
N LEU A 84 -15.08 13.40 15.27
CA LEU A 84 -15.54 12.12 14.73
C LEU A 84 -16.00 11.13 15.82
N LEU A 85 -15.73 11.44 17.08
CA LEU A 85 -16.11 10.62 18.24
C LEU A 85 -16.97 11.42 19.22
N PRO A 86 -18.21 11.76 18.84
CA PRO A 86 -19.08 12.58 19.72
C PRO A 86 -19.32 11.87 21.05
N GLY A 87 -19.26 12.64 22.15
CA GLY A 87 -19.43 12.10 23.49
C GLY A 87 -18.17 11.48 24.10
N VAL A 88 -17.08 11.39 23.35
CA VAL A 88 -15.80 10.87 23.83
C VAL A 88 -14.85 12.03 24.10
N ASN A 89 -14.18 12.01 25.26
CA ASN A 89 -13.15 12.98 25.57
C ASN A 89 -11.87 12.60 24.84
N VAL A 90 -11.47 13.41 23.86
CA VAL A 90 -10.24 13.22 23.08
C VAL A 90 -9.29 14.38 23.36
N ARG A 91 -8.10 14.09 23.82
CA ARG A 91 -7.08 15.10 24.10
C ARG A 91 -5.71 14.71 23.58
N LEU A 92 -4.85 15.71 23.40
CA LEU A 92 -3.43 15.52 23.07
C LEU A 92 -2.62 15.52 24.38
N GLU A 93 -1.64 14.62 24.48
CA GLU A 93 -0.64 14.63 25.55
C GLU A 93 0.74 14.78 24.96
N ARG A 94 1.46 15.81 25.36
CA ARG A 94 2.80 16.13 24.87
C ARG A 94 3.90 15.45 25.66
N ASP A 95 3.75 15.38 26.99
CA ASP A 95 4.73 14.80 27.90
C ASP A 95 4.22 13.45 28.39
N TYR A 96 4.61 12.38 27.74
CA TYR A 96 4.12 11.03 28.02
C TYR A 96 5.21 9.98 28.24
N LEU A 97 6.49 10.31 27.95
CA LEU A 97 7.54 9.28 27.98
C LEU A 97 7.81 8.71 29.40
N ASN A 98 7.41 9.42 30.43
CA ASN A 98 7.53 8.97 31.83
C ASN A 98 6.18 8.54 32.43
N GLY A 99 5.19 8.40 31.62
CA GLY A 99 3.85 7.98 32.02
C GLY A 99 2.76 8.84 31.39
N CYS A 100 1.58 8.29 31.26
CA CYS A 100 0.41 8.99 30.76
C CYS A 100 -0.82 8.51 31.55
N ASP A 101 -1.51 9.44 32.20
CA ASP A 101 -2.77 9.14 32.86
C ASP A 101 -3.90 9.13 31.84
N VAL A 102 -4.52 7.97 31.65
CA VAL A 102 -5.63 7.80 30.74
C VAL A 102 -6.75 7.05 31.45
N LYS A 103 -8.00 7.51 31.23
CA LYS A 103 -9.20 6.95 31.88
C LYS A 103 -9.98 6.07 30.92
N GLU A 104 -10.77 5.16 31.47
CA GLU A 104 -11.72 4.38 30.67
C GLU A 104 -12.66 5.32 29.89
N GLY A 105 -12.87 5.04 28.61
CA GLY A 105 -13.72 5.85 27.74
C GLY A 105 -13.07 7.13 27.22
N GLU A 106 -11.82 7.41 27.62
CA GLU A 106 -11.02 8.54 27.14
C GLU A 106 -10.10 8.09 26.00
N VAL A 107 -9.84 9.00 25.07
CA VAL A 107 -8.84 8.79 23.99
C VAL A 107 -7.76 9.85 24.14
N VAL A 108 -6.54 9.42 24.35
CA VAL A 108 -5.38 10.30 24.44
C VAL A 108 -4.51 10.12 23.21
N VAL A 109 -4.38 11.17 22.41
CA VAL A 109 -3.45 11.19 21.29
C VAL A 109 -2.09 11.64 21.81
N LEU A 110 -1.09 10.77 21.74
CA LEU A 110 0.27 11.10 22.12
C LEU A 110 0.91 11.97 21.04
N GLU A 111 1.63 13.01 21.44
CA GLU A 111 2.28 13.90 20.50
C GLU A 111 3.23 13.12 19.57
N ASN A 112 3.43 13.65 18.35
CA ASN A 112 4.21 13.06 17.27
C ASN A 112 5.40 12.23 17.78
N CYS A 113 5.38 10.94 17.53
CA CYS A 113 6.43 10.03 18.00
C CYS A 113 7.81 10.35 17.40
N ARG A 114 7.85 11.02 16.25
CA ARG A 114 9.11 11.45 15.63
C ARG A 114 9.75 12.67 16.30
N PHE A 115 9.09 13.28 17.27
CA PHE A 115 9.76 14.23 18.16
C PHE A 115 10.67 13.52 19.16
N ASN A 116 10.47 12.24 19.37
CA ASN A 116 11.25 11.48 20.35
C ASN A 116 12.57 11.01 19.75
N LYS A 117 13.66 11.37 20.40
CA LYS A 117 15.00 10.96 19.99
C LYS A 117 15.15 9.45 20.10
N GLY A 118 15.53 8.80 19.02
CA GLY A 118 15.68 7.35 18.96
C GLY A 118 14.52 6.62 18.29
N GLU A 119 13.43 7.29 17.92
CA GLU A 119 12.26 6.65 17.28
C GLU A 119 12.64 5.94 15.99
N LYS A 120 13.31 6.63 15.06
CA LYS A 120 13.68 6.05 13.76
C LYS A 120 14.70 4.93 13.89
N LYS A 121 15.57 4.98 14.88
CA LYS A 121 16.62 3.99 15.13
C LYS A 121 16.12 2.79 15.92
N ASN A 122 14.86 2.80 16.33
CA ASN A 122 14.30 1.76 17.19
C ASN A 122 15.13 1.61 18.49
N ASP A 123 15.44 2.74 19.13
CA ASP A 123 16.22 2.73 20.36
C ASP A 123 15.54 1.90 21.45
N PRO A 124 16.24 0.90 22.05
CA PRO A 124 15.61 0.02 23.04
C PRO A 124 15.09 0.74 24.28
N GLU A 125 15.78 1.74 24.76
CA GLU A 125 15.36 2.48 25.97
C GLU A 125 14.08 3.29 25.70
N LEU A 126 13.98 3.90 24.51
CA LEU A 126 12.77 4.59 24.10
C LEU A 126 11.61 3.60 23.92
N ALA A 127 11.86 2.46 23.27
CA ALA A 127 10.85 1.42 23.07
C ALA A 127 10.30 0.88 24.38
N LYS A 128 11.16 0.70 25.39
CA LYS A 128 10.75 0.30 26.76
C LYS A 128 9.88 1.34 27.41
N LYS A 129 10.13 2.63 27.19
CA LYS A 129 9.27 3.71 27.71
C LYS A 129 7.87 3.64 27.07
N TYR A 130 7.77 3.42 25.77
CA TYR A 130 6.49 3.21 25.11
C TYR A 130 5.77 1.98 25.69
N ALA A 131 6.48 0.88 25.84
CA ALA A 131 5.91 -0.37 26.35
C ALA A 131 5.38 -0.21 27.79
N ALA A 132 6.05 0.60 28.60
CA ALA A 132 5.62 0.88 29.97
C ALA A 132 4.31 1.68 30.06
N LEU A 133 3.89 2.33 28.99
CA LEU A 133 2.63 3.08 28.92
C LEU A 133 1.41 2.18 28.81
N CYS A 134 1.56 0.93 28.38
CA CYS A 134 0.43 0.10 28.02
C CYS A 134 0.48 -1.31 28.58
N ASP A 135 -0.66 -1.92 28.66
CA ASP A 135 -0.83 -3.36 28.94
C ASP A 135 -0.92 -4.14 27.65
N VAL A 136 -1.47 -3.51 26.59
CA VAL A 136 -1.62 -4.10 25.26
C VAL A 136 -1.18 -3.06 24.22
N PHE A 137 -0.25 -3.46 23.37
CA PHE A 137 0.13 -2.72 22.18
C PHE A 137 -0.62 -3.25 20.96
N VAL A 138 -1.20 -2.37 20.17
CA VAL A 138 -1.91 -2.69 18.93
C VAL A 138 -1.21 -2.05 17.75
N MET A 139 -0.70 -2.86 16.82
CA MET A 139 -0.18 -2.37 15.55
C MET A 139 -1.32 -2.33 14.54
N ASP A 140 -1.63 -1.14 14.05
CA ASP A 140 -2.72 -0.94 13.09
C ASP A 140 -2.32 -0.06 11.90
N ALA A 141 -1.03 0.17 11.72
CA ALA A 141 -0.48 1.02 10.66
C ALA A 141 0.27 0.21 9.62
N PHE A 142 -0.45 -0.47 8.72
CA PHE A 142 0.19 -1.27 7.68
C PHE A 142 1.17 -0.46 6.83
N GLY A 143 0.85 0.81 6.52
CA GLY A 143 1.71 1.68 5.72
C GLY A 143 3.11 1.91 6.28
N THR A 144 3.33 1.65 7.57
CA THR A 144 4.62 1.78 8.24
C THR A 144 5.19 0.43 8.70
N ALA A 145 4.52 -0.67 8.37
CA ALA A 145 4.89 -2.01 8.85
C ALA A 145 6.24 -2.50 8.31
N HIS A 146 6.73 -1.90 7.22
CA HIS A 146 8.03 -2.20 6.62
C HIS A 146 9.21 -1.51 7.32
N ARG A 147 8.94 -0.71 8.35
CA ARG A 147 9.96 0.04 9.10
C ARG A 147 10.12 -0.51 10.50
N ALA A 148 11.34 -0.85 10.89
CA ALA A 148 11.68 -1.25 12.25
C ALA A 148 12.01 0.01 13.08
N GLN A 149 10.98 0.62 13.68
CA GLN A 149 11.11 1.84 14.49
C GLN A 149 10.53 1.61 15.89
N GLY A 150 10.69 2.60 16.78
CA GLY A 150 10.25 2.48 18.17
C GLY A 150 8.77 2.15 18.32
N THR A 151 7.89 2.85 17.58
CA THR A 151 6.44 2.66 17.68
C THR A 151 5.89 1.56 16.77
N THR A 152 6.68 1.03 15.84
CA THR A 152 6.24 -0.03 14.92
C THR A 152 6.81 -1.39 15.26
N TYR A 153 7.98 -1.44 15.87
CA TYR A 153 8.68 -2.69 16.19
C TYR A 153 9.05 -2.79 17.67
N GLY A 154 9.87 -1.85 18.16
CA GLY A 154 10.44 -1.95 19.51
C GLY A 154 9.41 -2.03 20.62
N VAL A 155 8.36 -1.23 20.54
CA VAL A 155 7.27 -1.26 21.53
C VAL A 155 6.61 -2.65 21.57
N ALA A 156 6.43 -3.27 20.42
CA ALA A 156 5.86 -4.62 20.34
C ALA A 156 6.78 -5.68 20.96
N GLU A 157 8.08 -5.45 20.92
CA GLU A 157 9.06 -6.36 21.53
C GLU A 157 8.96 -6.36 23.06
N TYR A 158 8.72 -5.20 23.67
CA TYR A 158 8.74 -5.05 25.14
C TYR A 158 7.37 -4.92 25.80
N ALA A 159 6.29 -4.70 25.06
CA ALA A 159 4.96 -4.61 25.64
C ALA A 159 4.52 -5.96 26.25
N PRO A 160 3.71 -5.96 27.30
CA PRO A 160 3.19 -7.22 27.88
C PRO A 160 2.45 -8.07 26.86
N VAL A 161 1.61 -7.45 26.03
CA VAL A 161 0.88 -8.11 24.93
C VAL A 161 1.02 -7.25 23.69
N ALA A 162 1.26 -7.88 22.55
CA ALA A 162 1.31 -7.20 21.26
C ALA A 162 0.38 -7.91 20.27
N CYS A 163 -0.43 -7.15 19.55
CA CYS A 163 -1.44 -7.68 18.63
C CYS A 163 -1.63 -6.80 17.41
N ALA A 164 -2.38 -7.32 16.44
CA ALA A 164 -2.78 -6.59 15.24
C ALA A 164 -4.15 -5.97 15.42
N GLY A 165 -4.30 -4.74 14.97
CA GLY A 165 -5.60 -4.08 14.87
C GLY A 165 -6.37 -4.52 13.62
N PRO A 166 -7.63 -4.07 13.48
CA PRO A 166 -8.49 -4.48 12.37
C PRO A 166 -7.92 -4.14 10.98
N LEU A 167 -7.32 -2.96 10.82
CA LEU A 167 -6.76 -2.52 9.54
C LEU A 167 -5.58 -3.41 9.12
N LEU A 168 -4.64 -3.65 10.04
CA LEU A 168 -3.50 -4.51 9.75
C LEU A 168 -3.94 -5.94 9.46
N SER A 169 -4.88 -6.47 10.25
CA SER A 169 -5.41 -7.83 10.04
C SER A 169 -6.06 -7.98 8.67
N ALA A 170 -6.85 -7.00 8.25
CA ALA A 170 -7.51 -7.02 6.93
C ALA A 170 -6.49 -6.97 5.79
N GLU A 171 -5.46 -6.13 5.91
CA GLU A 171 -4.37 -6.06 4.91
C GLU A 171 -3.64 -7.40 4.78
N LEU A 172 -3.24 -7.99 5.90
CA LEU A 172 -2.50 -9.24 5.90
C LEU A 172 -3.35 -10.40 5.36
N GLU A 173 -4.64 -10.43 5.69
CA GLU A 173 -5.57 -11.44 5.17
C GLU A 173 -5.73 -11.30 3.65
N ALA A 174 -5.96 -10.10 3.15
CA ALA A 174 -6.14 -9.84 1.72
C ALA A 174 -4.88 -10.19 0.92
N LEU A 175 -3.70 -9.74 1.40
CA LEU A 175 -2.43 -10.00 0.74
C LEU A 175 -2.05 -11.48 0.82
N GLY A 176 -2.37 -12.15 1.92
CA GLY A 176 -2.15 -13.59 2.07
C GLY A 176 -2.94 -14.41 1.05
N LYS A 177 -4.17 -14.04 0.75
CA LYS A 177 -4.98 -14.73 -0.28
C LYS A 177 -4.36 -14.66 -1.67
N VAL A 178 -3.59 -13.62 -1.94
CA VAL A 178 -2.93 -13.44 -3.24
C VAL A 178 -1.54 -14.08 -3.26
N MET A 179 -0.76 -13.92 -2.19
CA MET A 179 0.64 -14.32 -2.16
C MET A 179 0.85 -15.76 -1.68
N ASP A 180 -0.05 -16.26 -0.80
CA ASP A 180 0.09 -17.57 -0.18
C ASP A 180 -0.89 -18.57 -0.82
N ASN A 181 -0.42 -19.30 -1.83
CA ASN A 181 -1.21 -20.33 -2.52
C ASN A 181 -2.53 -19.78 -3.09
N PRO A 182 -2.47 -18.81 -4.01
CA PRO A 182 -3.67 -18.17 -4.57
C PRO A 182 -4.53 -19.16 -5.37
N GLN A 183 -5.85 -18.92 -5.38
CA GLN A 183 -6.75 -19.67 -6.25
C GLN A 183 -6.42 -19.36 -7.72
N LYS A 184 -6.36 -20.40 -8.53
CA LYS A 184 -5.99 -20.30 -9.95
C LYS A 184 -7.21 -20.32 -10.86
N PRO A 185 -7.18 -19.64 -12.03
CA PRO A 185 -6.03 -18.90 -12.58
C PRO A 185 -5.74 -17.61 -11.81
N MET A 186 -4.45 -17.34 -11.57
CA MET A 186 -3.99 -16.10 -10.96
C MET A 186 -3.33 -15.23 -12.01
N VAL A 187 -3.76 -13.98 -12.07
CA VAL A 187 -3.22 -12.94 -12.97
C VAL A 187 -2.56 -11.85 -12.14
N ALA A 188 -1.34 -11.51 -12.48
CA ALA A 188 -0.63 -10.39 -11.89
C ALA A 188 -0.41 -9.29 -12.94
N ILE A 189 -0.61 -8.05 -12.54
CA ILE A 189 -0.43 -6.86 -13.37
C ILE A 189 0.64 -5.99 -12.74
N VAL A 190 1.72 -5.73 -13.46
CA VAL A 190 2.81 -4.85 -13.03
C VAL A 190 3.03 -3.80 -14.10
N GLY A 191 2.57 -2.59 -13.83
CA GLY A 191 2.81 -1.43 -14.68
C GLY A 191 3.79 -0.46 -14.03
N GLY A 192 4.44 0.33 -14.84
CA GLY A 192 5.39 1.32 -14.37
C GLY A 192 6.38 1.72 -15.45
N SER A 193 7.29 2.63 -15.11
CA SER A 193 8.24 3.17 -16.08
C SER A 193 9.47 2.28 -16.28
N LYS A 194 9.91 1.55 -15.25
CA LYS A 194 11.21 0.86 -15.28
C LYS A 194 11.16 -0.55 -14.69
N VAL A 195 11.71 -1.52 -15.42
CA VAL A 195 11.94 -2.89 -14.94
C VAL A 195 12.84 -2.87 -13.70
N SER A 196 13.91 -2.05 -13.73
CA SER A 196 14.89 -1.98 -12.64
C SER A 196 14.26 -1.65 -11.28
N THR A 197 13.26 -0.79 -11.25
CA THR A 197 12.57 -0.41 -10.01
C THR A 197 11.54 -1.42 -9.53
N LYS A 198 11.09 -2.31 -10.41
CA LYS A 198 10.05 -3.31 -10.14
C LYS A 198 10.55 -4.75 -10.29
N LEU A 199 11.85 -4.95 -10.47
CA LEU A 199 12.41 -6.28 -10.79
C LEU A 199 12.06 -7.32 -9.72
N THR A 200 12.18 -6.97 -8.45
CA THR A 200 11.87 -7.89 -7.35
C THR A 200 10.38 -8.23 -7.31
N VAL A 201 9.50 -7.27 -7.58
CA VAL A 201 8.05 -7.50 -7.70
C VAL A 201 7.76 -8.44 -8.87
N LEU A 202 8.36 -8.19 -10.03
CA LEU A 202 8.20 -9.02 -11.22
C LEU A 202 8.65 -10.46 -10.97
N GLU A 203 9.81 -10.63 -10.35
CA GLU A 203 10.35 -11.95 -10.01
C GLU A 203 9.45 -12.70 -9.01
N SER A 204 9.01 -12.02 -7.96
CA SER A 204 8.15 -12.61 -6.93
C SER A 204 6.81 -13.06 -7.53
N LEU A 205 6.15 -12.21 -8.28
CA LEU A 205 4.84 -12.52 -8.87
C LEU A 205 4.95 -13.58 -9.98
N SER A 206 6.04 -13.59 -10.75
CA SER A 206 6.24 -14.58 -11.83
C SER A 206 6.30 -16.02 -11.30
N LYS A 207 6.63 -16.22 -10.03
CA LYS A 207 6.68 -17.55 -9.40
C LYS A 207 5.30 -18.08 -9.04
N ILE A 208 4.28 -17.22 -8.91
CA ILE A 208 2.97 -17.61 -8.39
C ILE A 208 1.81 -17.34 -9.37
N CYS A 209 1.97 -16.48 -10.36
CA CYS A 209 0.91 -16.18 -11.31
C CYS A 209 0.96 -17.08 -12.55
N ASP A 210 -0.20 -17.24 -13.18
CA ASP A 210 -0.35 -17.97 -14.44
C ASP A 210 -0.14 -17.08 -15.65
N LEU A 211 -0.44 -15.79 -15.51
CA LEU A 211 -0.21 -14.76 -16.52
C LEU A 211 0.33 -13.50 -15.84
N LEU A 212 1.45 -12.99 -16.35
CA LEU A 212 2.03 -11.72 -15.92
C LEU A 212 1.73 -10.68 -17.00
N ILE A 213 0.92 -9.69 -16.65
CA ILE A 213 0.61 -8.54 -17.51
C ILE A 213 1.55 -7.40 -17.14
N VAL A 214 2.25 -6.86 -18.11
CA VAL A 214 3.17 -5.73 -17.92
C VAL A 214 2.65 -4.50 -18.65
N GLY A 215 2.92 -3.32 -18.11
CA GLY A 215 2.43 -2.06 -18.66
C GLY A 215 3.47 -0.95 -18.62
N GLY A 216 3.25 0.11 -19.40
CA GLY A 216 4.12 1.29 -19.44
C GLY A 216 5.51 1.01 -19.99
N GLY A 217 6.52 1.69 -19.44
CA GLY A 217 7.92 1.47 -19.82
C GLY A 217 8.40 0.05 -19.53
N ILE A 218 7.84 -0.61 -18.55
CA ILE A 218 8.10 -2.04 -18.28
C ILE A 218 7.68 -2.86 -19.50
N ALA A 219 6.43 -2.67 -20.00
CA ALA A 219 5.98 -3.36 -21.21
C ALA A 219 6.87 -3.07 -22.42
N ASN A 220 7.31 -1.83 -22.57
CA ASN A 220 8.19 -1.46 -23.70
C ASN A 220 9.51 -2.24 -23.66
N THR A 221 10.07 -2.45 -22.46
CA THR A 221 11.28 -3.28 -22.30
C THR A 221 11.01 -4.75 -22.70
N PHE A 222 9.86 -5.30 -22.31
CA PHE A 222 9.45 -6.65 -22.69
C PHE A 222 9.18 -6.76 -24.20
N ILE A 223 8.57 -5.75 -24.80
CA ILE A 223 8.32 -5.69 -26.25
C ILE A 223 9.66 -5.69 -27.00
N ALA A 224 10.63 -4.88 -26.57
CA ALA A 224 11.97 -4.86 -27.11
C ALA A 224 12.68 -6.21 -26.93
N ALA A 225 12.52 -6.83 -25.77
CA ALA A 225 13.07 -8.15 -25.46
C ALA A 225 12.50 -9.25 -26.37
N ALA A 226 11.28 -9.10 -26.84
CA ALA A 226 10.64 -10.01 -27.80
C ALA A 226 11.09 -9.76 -29.25
N GLY A 227 11.96 -8.77 -29.49
CA GLY A 227 12.54 -8.47 -30.81
C GLY A 227 11.80 -7.41 -31.61
N HIS A 228 10.84 -6.71 -31.03
CA HIS A 228 10.10 -5.65 -31.70
C HIS A 228 10.79 -4.29 -31.54
N LYS A 229 10.58 -3.41 -32.51
CA LYS A 229 10.99 -2.02 -32.40
C LYS A 229 10.11 -1.25 -31.43
N VAL A 230 10.70 -0.39 -30.64
CA VAL A 230 9.98 0.48 -29.68
C VAL A 230 10.19 1.97 -29.97
N GLY A 231 10.95 2.32 -31.01
CA GLY A 231 11.19 3.71 -31.40
C GLY A 231 11.85 4.52 -30.29
N LYS A 232 11.26 5.69 -29.99
CA LYS A 232 11.70 6.58 -28.91
C LYS A 232 10.99 6.31 -27.58
N SER A 233 10.34 5.16 -27.44
CA SER A 233 9.65 4.79 -26.21
C SER A 233 10.60 4.73 -25.02
N LEU A 234 10.07 5.07 -23.84
CA LEU A 234 10.78 4.82 -22.59
C LEU A 234 10.94 3.31 -22.39
N TYR A 235 12.18 2.84 -22.32
CA TYR A 235 12.50 1.44 -22.02
C TYR A 235 13.94 1.35 -21.51
N GLU A 236 14.31 0.20 -20.97
CA GLU A 236 15.65 -0.03 -20.42
C GLU A 236 16.37 -1.11 -21.25
N PRO A 237 17.23 -0.72 -22.22
CA PRO A 237 17.98 -1.68 -23.04
C PRO A 237 18.83 -2.65 -22.23
N ASP A 238 19.42 -2.17 -21.13
CA ASP A 238 20.28 -2.97 -20.27
C ASP A 238 19.50 -4.06 -19.49
N LEU A 239 18.18 -3.94 -19.38
CA LEU A 239 17.31 -4.89 -18.70
C LEU A 239 16.63 -5.87 -19.66
N ILE A 240 16.92 -5.83 -20.94
CA ILE A 240 16.42 -6.80 -21.92
C ILE A 240 16.75 -8.25 -21.52
N PRO A 241 17.98 -8.58 -21.07
CA PRO A 241 18.27 -9.94 -20.62
C PRO A 241 17.40 -10.39 -19.44
N GLU A 242 17.11 -9.51 -18.50
CA GLU A 242 16.22 -9.79 -17.35
C GLU A 242 14.78 -10.00 -17.81
N ALA A 243 14.30 -9.18 -18.75
CA ALA A 243 12.96 -9.35 -19.32
C ALA A 243 12.84 -10.69 -20.07
N GLN A 244 13.86 -11.09 -20.82
CA GLN A 244 13.91 -12.38 -21.52
C GLN A 244 13.87 -13.56 -20.52
N LYS A 245 14.60 -13.44 -19.41
CA LYS A 245 14.60 -14.43 -18.35
C LYS A 245 13.21 -14.58 -17.73
N LEU A 246 12.55 -13.48 -17.41
CA LEU A 246 11.20 -13.48 -16.86
C LEU A 246 10.20 -14.08 -17.85
N ALA A 247 10.30 -13.75 -19.13
CA ALA A 247 9.45 -14.30 -20.19
C ALA A 247 9.59 -15.81 -20.34
N SER A 248 10.74 -16.38 -19.94
CA SER A 248 10.95 -17.84 -19.91
C SER A 248 10.36 -18.51 -18.69
N MET A 249 10.06 -17.76 -17.63
CA MET A 249 9.56 -18.28 -16.34
C MET A 249 8.04 -18.24 -16.24
N VAL A 250 7.38 -17.30 -16.90
CA VAL A 250 5.94 -17.06 -16.77
C VAL A 250 5.36 -16.66 -18.13
N LYS A 251 4.09 -17.01 -18.32
CA LYS A 251 3.36 -16.60 -19.53
C LYS A 251 3.12 -15.09 -19.50
N LEU A 252 3.47 -14.42 -20.60
CA LEU A 252 3.16 -13.03 -20.87
C LEU A 252 2.06 -12.95 -21.92
N PRO A 253 1.28 -11.86 -21.98
CA PRO A 253 0.36 -11.65 -23.08
C PRO A 253 1.11 -11.46 -24.38
N GLU A 254 0.49 -11.85 -25.49
CA GLU A 254 1.01 -11.52 -26.82
C GLU A 254 0.76 -10.04 -27.10
N PHE A 255 1.81 -9.33 -27.50
CA PHE A 255 1.72 -7.93 -27.90
C PHE A 255 1.38 -7.87 -29.39
N VAL A 256 0.11 -7.58 -29.70
CA VAL A 256 -0.40 -7.52 -31.08
C VAL A 256 -0.37 -6.10 -31.62
N ASP A 257 -0.79 -5.14 -30.82
CA ASP A 257 -0.90 -3.74 -31.18
C ASP A 257 -0.59 -2.82 -30.00
N VAL A 258 -0.27 -1.59 -30.33
CA VAL A 258 0.08 -0.53 -29.38
C VAL A 258 -0.54 0.79 -29.80
N VAL A 259 -0.63 1.74 -28.88
CA VAL A 259 -1.04 3.11 -29.17
C VAL A 259 0.17 4.01 -29.00
N VAL A 260 0.52 4.72 -30.05
CA VAL A 260 1.73 5.55 -30.09
C VAL A 260 1.42 7.02 -30.25
N GLY A 261 2.37 7.86 -29.86
CA GLY A 261 2.40 9.28 -30.10
C GLY A 261 3.80 9.72 -30.50
N LYS A 262 3.95 10.93 -30.99
CA LYS A 262 5.25 11.48 -31.43
C LYS A 262 5.93 12.32 -30.34
N ALA A 263 5.21 12.67 -29.28
CA ALA A 263 5.73 13.45 -28.16
C ALA A 263 4.97 13.10 -26.88
N PHE A 264 5.62 13.24 -25.73
CA PHE A 264 4.96 13.09 -24.42
C PHE A 264 4.23 14.39 -24.07
N ASP A 265 3.03 14.54 -24.61
CA ASP A 265 2.19 15.72 -24.44
C ASP A 265 0.72 15.31 -24.45
N GLU A 266 -0.10 15.92 -23.60
CA GLU A 266 -1.52 15.64 -23.49
C GLU A 266 -2.33 15.91 -24.77
N LYS A 267 -1.76 16.71 -25.70
CA LYS A 267 -2.38 17.05 -26.98
C LYS A 267 -1.85 16.22 -28.15
N THR A 268 -0.88 15.35 -27.92
CA THR A 268 -0.30 14.51 -28.97
C THR A 268 -1.37 13.57 -29.51
N PRO A 269 -1.57 13.53 -30.85
CA PRO A 269 -2.49 12.56 -31.44
C PRO A 269 -2.07 11.13 -31.16
N ALA A 270 -3.04 10.30 -30.81
CA ALA A 270 -2.85 8.87 -30.58
C ALA A 270 -3.09 8.10 -31.86
N VAL A 271 -2.20 7.18 -32.20
CA VAL A 271 -2.32 6.31 -33.39
C VAL A 271 -2.15 4.87 -32.93
N THR A 272 -3.16 4.05 -33.25
CA THR A 272 -3.08 2.60 -33.03
C THR A 272 -2.29 1.96 -34.15
N LYS A 273 -1.28 1.18 -33.81
CA LYS A 273 -0.44 0.47 -34.78
C LYS A 273 -0.28 -1.00 -34.40
N ASN A 274 -0.15 -1.87 -35.40
CA ASN A 274 0.36 -3.21 -35.13
C ASN A 274 1.77 -3.10 -34.56
N ILE A 275 2.15 -4.07 -33.74
CA ILE A 275 3.46 -4.05 -33.07
C ILE A 275 4.62 -3.99 -34.07
N ASP A 276 4.45 -4.54 -35.26
CA ASP A 276 5.50 -4.54 -36.30
C ASP A 276 5.54 -3.25 -37.11
N GLU A 277 4.64 -2.31 -36.88
CA GLU A 277 4.54 -1.04 -37.60
C GLU A 277 5.07 0.16 -36.81
N VAL A 278 5.67 -0.07 -35.65
CA VAL A 278 6.25 0.98 -34.81
C VAL A 278 7.47 1.58 -35.54
N GLU A 279 7.44 2.90 -35.70
CA GLU A 279 8.51 3.67 -36.39
C GLU A 279 9.55 4.15 -35.38
N ASP A 280 10.70 4.60 -35.91
CA ASP A 280 11.84 5.04 -35.11
C ASP A 280 11.53 6.27 -34.24
N ASP A 281 10.57 7.11 -34.64
CA ASP A 281 10.15 8.30 -33.90
C ASP A 281 8.85 8.10 -33.08
N ASP A 282 8.30 6.90 -33.09
CA ASP A 282 7.12 6.58 -32.28
C ASP A 282 7.49 6.40 -30.80
N MET A 283 6.56 6.79 -29.94
CA MET A 283 6.62 6.54 -28.51
C MET A 283 5.37 5.75 -28.11
N ILE A 284 5.56 4.56 -27.55
CA ILE A 284 4.46 3.70 -27.09
C ILE A 284 3.94 4.26 -25.77
N PHE A 285 2.64 4.62 -25.73
CA PHE A 285 2.00 5.18 -24.56
C PHE A 285 0.83 4.33 -24.05
N ASP A 286 0.42 3.29 -24.77
CA ASP A 286 -0.62 2.36 -24.31
C ASP A 286 -0.53 1.04 -25.08
N LEU A 287 -1.09 -0.01 -24.51
CA LEU A 287 -1.33 -1.24 -25.23
C LEU A 287 -2.57 -1.06 -26.12
N GLY A 288 -2.55 -1.67 -27.30
CA GLY A 288 -3.62 -1.49 -28.27
C GLY A 288 -4.88 -2.32 -27.96
N PRO A 289 -5.99 -2.03 -28.66
CA PRO A 289 -7.28 -2.66 -28.37
C PRO A 289 -7.28 -4.17 -28.61
N LYS A 290 -6.55 -4.70 -29.56
CA LYS A 290 -6.46 -6.16 -29.79
C LYS A 290 -5.70 -6.85 -28.68
N THR A 291 -4.59 -6.29 -28.25
CA THR A 291 -3.81 -6.77 -27.10
C THR A 291 -4.67 -6.76 -25.86
N MET A 292 -5.37 -5.67 -25.60
CA MET A 292 -6.21 -5.53 -24.40
C MET A 292 -7.44 -6.44 -24.43
N ALA A 293 -8.03 -6.71 -25.60
CA ALA A 293 -9.14 -7.65 -25.70
C ALA A 293 -8.75 -9.03 -25.19
N ASN A 294 -7.56 -9.51 -25.58
CA ASN A 294 -7.05 -10.80 -25.14
C ASN A 294 -6.72 -10.80 -23.64
N ILE A 295 -6.05 -9.74 -23.16
CA ILE A 295 -5.71 -9.57 -21.74
C ILE A 295 -6.98 -9.55 -20.88
N ASN A 296 -7.97 -8.75 -21.27
CA ASN A 296 -9.18 -8.55 -20.50
C ASN A 296 -10.05 -9.82 -20.44
N ALA A 297 -10.04 -10.64 -21.48
CA ALA A 297 -10.73 -11.94 -21.47
C ALA A 297 -10.15 -12.86 -20.40
N VAL A 298 -8.80 -12.90 -20.26
CA VAL A 298 -8.14 -13.69 -19.22
C VAL A 298 -8.44 -13.14 -17.83
N ILE A 299 -8.41 -11.82 -17.66
CA ILE A 299 -8.73 -11.17 -16.39
C ILE A 299 -10.14 -11.53 -15.92
N ARG A 300 -11.13 -11.49 -16.81
CA ARG A 300 -12.51 -11.80 -16.44
C ARG A 300 -12.66 -13.23 -15.93
N GLY A 301 -11.87 -14.16 -16.41
CA GLY A 301 -11.88 -15.56 -15.97
C GLY A 301 -10.96 -15.88 -14.81
N ALA A 302 -10.19 -14.92 -14.31
CA ALA A 302 -9.24 -15.14 -13.23
C ALA A 302 -9.95 -15.35 -11.88
N LYS A 303 -9.36 -16.19 -11.03
CA LYS A 303 -9.83 -16.39 -9.65
C LYS A 303 -9.11 -15.50 -8.66
N THR A 304 -7.91 -15.06 -9.00
CA THR A 304 -7.10 -14.15 -8.20
C THR A 304 -6.44 -13.13 -9.11
N ILE A 305 -6.51 -11.85 -8.73
CA ILE A 305 -5.94 -10.75 -9.49
C ILE A 305 -5.11 -9.88 -8.55
N MET A 306 -3.83 -9.67 -8.88
CA MET A 306 -2.97 -8.68 -8.23
C MET A 306 -2.73 -7.53 -9.21
N TRP A 307 -3.20 -6.34 -8.86
CA TRP A 307 -3.10 -5.16 -9.72
C TRP A 307 -2.15 -4.12 -9.12
N ASN A 308 -1.01 -3.92 -9.77
CA ASN A 308 -0.03 -2.89 -9.43
C ASN A 308 0.44 -2.15 -10.69
N GLY A 309 -0.21 -1.05 -10.98
CA GLY A 309 0.18 -0.14 -12.05
C GLY A 309 -0.68 -0.20 -13.31
N PRO A 310 -0.64 0.89 -14.09
CA PRO A 310 -1.38 1.00 -15.35
C PRO A 310 -0.67 0.29 -16.50
N VAL A 311 -1.36 0.15 -17.63
CA VAL A 311 -0.78 -0.40 -18.86
C VAL A 311 -0.39 0.69 -19.89
N GLY A 312 -0.63 1.95 -19.55
CA GLY A 312 -0.30 3.09 -20.41
C GLY A 312 -0.30 4.40 -19.65
N VAL A 313 -0.13 5.49 -20.39
CA VAL A 313 -0.16 6.87 -19.85
C VAL A 313 -1.62 7.29 -19.69
N PHE A 314 -2.29 6.74 -18.70
CA PHE A 314 -3.73 6.90 -18.51
C PHE A 314 -4.13 8.34 -18.10
N GLU A 315 -3.18 9.15 -17.68
CA GLU A 315 -3.38 10.55 -17.34
C GLU A 315 -3.78 11.36 -18.58
N PHE A 316 -3.36 10.92 -19.78
CA PHE A 316 -3.76 11.51 -21.05
C PHE A 316 -4.92 10.70 -21.62
N ASP A 317 -6.07 11.32 -21.82
CA ASP A 317 -7.31 10.63 -22.21
C ASP A 317 -7.16 9.79 -23.49
N GLN A 318 -6.39 10.27 -24.48
CA GLN A 318 -6.18 9.54 -25.72
C GLN A 318 -5.31 8.27 -25.55
N PHE A 319 -4.61 8.13 -24.42
CA PHE A 319 -3.79 6.97 -24.07
C PHE A 319 -4.34 6.21 -22.84
N ALA A 320 -5.58 6.48 -22.46
CA ALA A 320 -6.20 5.91 -21.27
C ALA A 320 -7.00 4.63 -21.53
N SER A 321 -7.30 4.30 -22.78
CA SER A 321 -8.23 3.20 -23.14
C SER A 321 -7.80 1.84 -22.62
N GLY A 322 -6.51 1.51 -22.70
CA GLY A 322 -5.98 0.23 -22.21
C GLY A 322 -6.21 0.06 -20.72
N THR A 323 -5.79 1.03 -19.93
CA THR A 323 -5.97 1.00 -18.47
C THR A 323 -7.44 1.03 -18.08
N LYS A 324 -8.27 1.82 -18.76
CA LYS A 324 -9.71 1.86 -18.51
C LYS A 324 -10.36 0.51 -18.75
N SER A 325 -10.10 -0.11 -19.91
CA SER A 325 -10.68 -1.40 -20.25
C SER A 325 -10.24 -2.49 -19.28
N MET A 326 -8.99 -2.44 -18.85
CA MET A 326 -8.44 -3.35 -17.85
C MET A 326 -9.11 -3.16 -16.49
N ALA A 327 -9.26 -1.92 -16.04
CA ALA A 327 -9.96 -1.61 -14.79
C ALA A 327 -11.38 -2.16 -14.78
N LEU A 328 -12.10 -2.01 -15.89
CA LEU A 328 -13.46 -2.57 -16.05
C LEU A 328 -13.46 -4.09 -16.07
N ALA A 329 -12.47 -4.72 -16.71
CA ALA A 329 -12.34 -6.18 -16.72
C ALA A 329 -12.09 -6.74 -15.32
N ILE A 330 -11.23 -6.08 -14.54
CA ILE A 330 -10.99 -6.44 -13.14
C ILE A 330 -12.28 -6.30 -12.32
N ALA A 331 -12.99 -5.19 -12.51
CA ALA A 331 -14.25 -4.92 -11.83
C ALA A 331 -15.33 -5.96 -12.18
N ASP A 332 -15.36 -6.43 -13.43
CA ASP A 332 -16.32 -7.43 -13.91
C ASP A 332 -15.95 -8.87 -13.53
N SER A 333 -14.72 -9.12 -13.11
CA SER A 333 -14.27 -10.46 -12.71
C SER A 333 -14.90 -10.87 -11.38
N ASP A 334 -15.29 -12.15 -11.27
CA ASP A 334 -15.74 -12.75 -10.01
C ASP A 334 -14.56 -13.14 -9.08
N GLY A 335 -13.34 -12.99 -9.55
CA GLY A 335 -12.16 -13.34 -8.79
C GLY A 335 -11.88 -12.36 -7.65
N PHE A 336 -11.04 -12.81 -6.71
CA PHE A 336 -10.57 -11.94 -5.63
C PHE A 336 -9.48 -11.01 -6.16
N SER A 337 -9.74 -9.72 -6.14
CA SER A 337 -8.83 -8.70 -6.66
C SER A 337 -8.23 -7.85 -5.54
N VAL A 338 -6.90 -7.70 -5.58
CA VAL A 338 -6.16 -6.80 -4.70
C VAL A 338 -5.43 -5.78 -5.56
N ALA A 339 -5.57 -4.53 -5.23
CA ALA A 339 -4.91 -3.42 -5.91
C ALA A 339 -4.09 -2.60 -4.91
N GLY A 340 -2.94 -2.11 -5.35
CA GLY A 340 -2.10 -1.24 -4.54
C GLY A 340 -1.11 -0.45 -5.37
N GLY A 341 -0.56 0.60 -4.75
CA GLY A 341 0.33 1.57 -5.40
C GLY A 341 -0.40 2.83 -5.82
N GLY A 342 0.32 3.96 -5.85
CA GLY A 342 -0.26 5.28 -6.10
C GLY A 342 -0.95 5.40 -7.45
N ASP A 343 -0.29 4.96 -8.52
CA ASP A 343 -0.85 5.00 -9.88
C ASP A 343 -2.07 4.09 -10.04
N THR A 344 -2.06 2.96 -9.34
CA THR A 344 -3.20 2.03 -9.33
C THR A 344 -4.42 2.69 -8.70
N ILE A 345 -4.23 3.32 -7.53
CA ILE A 345 -5.30 4.03 -6.83
C ILE A 345 -5.83 5.18 -7.68
N SER A 346 -4.94 5.93 -8.35
CA SER A 346 -5.34 7.00 -9.26
C SER A 346 -6.17 6.48 -10.43
N SER A 347 -5.80 5.32 -10.99
CA SER A 347 -6.57 4.65 -12.06
C SER A 347 -7.96 4.22 -11.57
N ILE A 348 -8.01 3.63 -10.38
CA ILE A 348 -9.28 3.20 -9.76
C ILE A 348 -10.22 4.39 -9.58
N GLN A 349 -9.70 5.52 -9.11
CA GLN A 349 -10.48 6.74 -8.92
C GLN A 349 -10.93 7.34 -10.25
N LYS A 350 -10.03 7.42 -11.23
CA LYS A 350 -10.35 7.97 -12.55
C LYS A 350 -11.46 7.21 -13.24
N PHE A 351 -11.44 5.89 -13.16
CA PHE A 351 -12.42 5.02 -13.83
C PHE A 351 -13.56 4.56 -12.91
N ASN A 352 -13.57 5.03 -11.68
CA ASN A 352 -14.67 4.85 -10.72
C ASN A 352 -15.03 3.36 -10.48
N VAL A 353 -14.02 2.53 -10.25
CA VAL A 353 -14.20 1.09 -10.01
C VAL A 353 -13.93 0.67 -8.56
N GLN A 354 -13.74 1.62 -7.63
CA GLN A 354 -13.34 1.34 -6.26
C GLN A 354 -14.25 0.34 -5.53
N ASP A 355 -15.56 0.40 -5.75
CA ASP A 355 -16.53 -0.46 -5.06
C ASP A 355 -16.56 -1.89 -5.63
N ARG A 356 -15.85 -2.13 -6.73
CA ARG A 356 -15.82 -3.41 -7.44
C ARG A 356 -14.45 -4.08 -7.40
N ILE A 357 -13.51 -3.55 -6.63
CA ILE A 357 -12.23 -4.18 -6.33
C ILE A 357 -12.35 -4.81 -4.95
N SER A 358 -11.96 -6.08 -4.80
CA SER A 358 -12.15 -6.81 -3.53
C SER A 358 -11.39 -6.18 -2.37
N TYR A 359 -10.16 -5.74 -2.60
CA TYR A 359 -9.37 -5.03 -1.61
C TYR A 359 -8.43 -4.03 -2.25
N ILE A 360 -8.41 -2.81 -1.73
CA ILE A 360 -7.50 -1.74 -2.18
C ILE A 360 -6.53 -1.45 -1.03
N SER A 361 -5.26 -1.78 -1.24
CA SER A 361 -4.23 -1.51 -0.23
C SER A 361 -3.87 -0.02 -0.22
N THR A 362 -3.78 0.55 0.97
CA THR A 362 -3.28 1.91 1.19
C THR A 362 -1.83 1.93 1.66
N GLY A 363 -1.20 0.76 1.70
CA GLY A 363 0.11 0.56 2.33
C GLY A 363 1.32 1.12 1.59
N GLY A 364 1.19 1.54 0.34
CA GLY A 364 2.30 2.13 -0.41
C GLY A 364 3.55 1.25 -0.44
N GLY A 365 4.63 1.73 0.19
CA GLY A 365 5.90 1.00 0.25
C GLY A 365 5.82 -0.34 0.97
N ALA A 366 5.03 -0.42 2.03
CA ALA A 366 4.82 -1.70 2.74
C ALA A 366 4.11 -2.73 1.86
N PHE A 367 3.13 -2.30 1.08
CA PHE A 367 2.46 -3.16 0.11
C PHE A 367 3.46 -3.73 -0.90
N LEU A 368 4.30 -2.87 -1.49
CA LEU A 368 5.29 -3.30 -2.47
C LEU A 368 6.31 -4.27 -1.87
N GLU A 369 6.82 -4.00 -0.67
CA GLU A 369 7.75 -4.89 0.01
C GLU A 369 7.11 -6.24 0.34
N PHE A 370 5.84 -6.26 0.72
CA PHE A 370 5.12 -7.51 0.94
C PHE A 370 5.02 -8.32 -0.35
N VAL A 371 4.64 -7.68 -1.46
CA VAL A 371 4.52 -8.31 -2.77
C VAL A 371 5.87 -8.80 -3.29
N GLU A 372 6.96 -8.13 -2.94
CA GLU A 372 8.33 -8.56 -3.23
C GLU A 372 8.74 -9.83 -2.46
N GLY A 373 7.92 -10.28 -1.52
CA GLY A 373 8.22 -11.44 -0.70
C GLY A 373 9.07 -11.13 0.53
N LYS A 374 9.27 -9.86 0.84
CA LYS A 374 10.03 -9.44 2.02
C LYS A 374 9.20 -9.61 3.28
N LYS A 375 9.85 -10.01 4.38
CA LYS A 375 9.22 -9.99 5.69
C LYS A 375 9.17 -8.57 6.21
N LEU A 376 7.96 -8.13 6.59
CA LEU A 376 7.78 -6.81 7.18
C LEU A 376 8.15 -6.86 8.67
N PRO A 377 9.04 -5.98 9.17
CA PRO A 377 9.46 -6.02 10.56
C PRO A 377 8.33 -6.01 11.58
N ALA A 378 7.32 -5.16 11.38
CA ALA A 378 6.19 -5.08 12.30
C ALA A 378 5.33 -6.34 12.30
N VAL A 379 5.25 -7.05 11.18
CA VAL A 379 4.54 -8.33 11.09
C VAL A 379 5.36 -9.43 11.75
N GLU A 380 6.67 -9.46 11.50
CA GLU A 380 7.58 -10.45 12.07
C GLU A 380 7.56 -10.42 13.59
N ILE A 381 7.62 -9.23 14.20
CA ILE A 381 7.59 -9.11 15.66
C ILE A 381 6.24 -9.57 16.23
N LEU A 382 5.12 -9.29 15.56
CA LEU A 382 3.80 -9.76 15.99
C LEU A 382 3.67 -11.27 15.89
N GLU A 383 4.23 -11.89 14.86
CA GLU A 383 4.28 -13.35 14.74
C GLU A 383 5.08 -13.99 15.87
N ARG A 384 6.25 -13.41 16.17
CA ARG A 384 7.10 -13.87 17.28
C ARG A 384 6.37 -13.76 18.61
N ARG A 385 5.70 -12.64 18.88
CA ARG A 385 4.94 -12.42 20.10
C ARG A 385 3.64 -13.24 20.16
N GLY A 386 3.11 -13.65 19.03
CA GLY A 386 1.95 -14.52 18.94
C GLY A 386 2.25 -15.98 19.28
N ALA A 387 3.50 -16.39 19.20
CA ALA A 387 3.95 -17.74 19.50
C ALA A 387 4.25 -17.99 21.00
N GLU A 388 4.23 -16.92 21.84
CA GLU A 388 4.50 -16.99 23.29
C GLU A 388 3.30 -17.47 24.12
#